data_a964eecfcaea8cbe2699898c63cf4d45
#
_entry.id   a964eecfcaea8cbe2699898c63cf4d45
#
_cell.length_a   1.000
_cell.length_b   1.000
_cell.length_c   1.000
_cell.angle_alpha   90.00
_cell.angle_beta   90.00
_cell.angle_gamma   90.00
#
_symmetry.space_group_name_H-M   'P 1'
#
loop_
_entity.id
_entity.type
_entity.pdbx_description
1 polymer ?
#
loop_
_entity_poly.entity_id
_entity_poly.type
_entity_poly.pdbx_seq_one_letter_code
_entity_poly.pdbx_strand_id
1 'polypeptide(L)'
;MTTLHKLLDLFGDLGFFVRRNLTSLGLAARMFSAVIWRSGFLLKRPRLVSDQILFVGNHSFVIIAVSGLFVGFVLGLQGYYTLNRYGSEQALGLLVALSLTRELGPVITALLFAGRAGTSLTAEIGLMKAGEQLSAMEMMAVDPLARVIAPRLWAGIISMPILATIFTAVGVIGGYFVGVPLIGVDSGAFWSQMQGGVDLFSDIGNGLIKSIVFGIAVTFIALYQGYEARPTPEGVSQATTRTVVISSLAVLALDFLLTAMMFSN
;
A
#
# COMPACT_ATOMS: atom_id res chain seq x y z
N MET A 1 37.86 32.10 11.83
CA MET A 1 36.66 32.71 11.22
C MET A 1 35.91 31.73 10.27
N THR A 2 36.57 30.82 9.60
CA THR A 2 35.98 29.88 8.62
C THR A 2 35.08 28.77 9.22
N THR A 3 35.30 28.34 10.47
CA THR A 3 34.51 27.27 11.13
C THR A 3 33.16 27.78 11.63
N LEU A 4 33.09 29.04 12.09
CA LEU A 4 31.84 29.63 12.58
C LEU A 4 30.85 29.89 11.43
N HIS A 5 31.35 30.36 10.27
CA HIS A 5 30.51 30.51 9.05
C HIS A 5 29.95 29.16 8.58
N LYS A 6 30.77 28.12 8.54
CA LYS A 6 30.28 26.77 8.17
C LYS A 6 29.20 26.23 9.11
N LEU A 7 29.30 26.52 10.41
CA LEU A 7 28.27 26.13 11.39
C LEU A 7 26.97 26.94 11.17
N LEU A 8 27.08 28.24 10.92
CA LEU A 8 25.90 29.07 10.64
C LEU A 8 25.20 28.66 9.33
N ASP A 9 25.96 28.34 8.30
CA ASP A 9 25.43 27.80 7.02
C ASP A 9 24.73 26.45 7.26
N LEU A 10 25.33 25.54 8.06
CA LEU A 10 24.73 24.25 8.41
C LEU A 10 23.39 24.41 9.15
N PHE A 11 23.30 25.34 10.12
CA PHE A 11 22.06 25.64 10.80
C PHE A 11 21.02 26.30 9.88
N GLY A 12 21.47 27.16 8.95
CA GLY A 12 20.63 27.75 7.92
C GLY A 12 20.03 26.70 6.99
N ASP A 13 20.86 25.78 6.51
CA ASP A 13 20.42 24.68 5.63
C ASP A 13 19.49 23.72 6.36
N LEU A 14 19.77 23.40 7.62
CA LEU A 14 18.88 22.57 8.46
C LEU A 14 17.52 23.25 8.65
N GLY A 15 17.53 24.55 8.99
CA GLY A 15 16.31 25.35 9.14
C GLY A 15 15.49 25.42 7.85
N PHE A 16 16.15 25.59 6.70
CA PHE A 16 15.52 25.59 5.39
C PHE A 16 14.92 24.21 5.05
N PHE A 17 15.66 23.14 5.32
CA PHE A 17 15.20 21.76 5.12
C PHE A 17 13.95 21.44 5.97
N VAL A 18 13.98 21.77 7.27
CA VAL A 18 12.85 21.56 8.19
C VAL A 18 11.63 22.37 7.74
N ARG A 19 11.82 23.66 7.44
CA ARG A 19 10.74 24.53 6.97
C ARG A 19 10.12 24.02 5.67
N ARG A 20 10.91 23.58 4.71
CA ARG A 20 10.43 23.04 3.43
C ARG A 20 9.59 21.79 3.64
N ASN A 21 10.05 20.86 4.50
CA ASN A 21 9.32 19.63 4.79
C ASN A 21 8.01 19.92 5.56
N LEU A 22 8.02 20.83 6.53
CA LEU A 22 6.81 21.22 7.24
C LEU A 22 5.78 21.88 6.31
N THR A 23 6.23 22.74 5.40
CA THR A 23 5.34 23.36 4.40
C THR A 23 4.74 22.30 3.47
N SER A 24 5.53 21.35 3.01
CA SER A 24 5.06 20.22 2.17
C SER A 24 4.03 19.36 2.90
N LEU A 25 4.27 19.03 4.17
CA LEU A 25 3.30 18.30 5.01
C LEU A 25 2.01 19.09 5.21
N GLY A 26 2.11 20.42 5.44
CA GLY A 26 0.93 21.29 5.56
C GLY A 26 0.10 21.33 4.27
N LEU A 27 0.74 21.41 3.12
CA LEU A 27 0.06 21.35 1.81
C LEU A 27 -0.60 19.99 1.57
N ALA A 28 0.09 18.91 1.92
CA ALA A 28 -0.47 17.56 1.84
C ALA A 28 -1.70 17.40 2.73
N ALA A 29 -1.63 17.84 3.99
CA ALA A 29 -2.78 17.79 4.91
C ALA A 29 -3.98 18.62 4.41
N ARG A 30 -3.74 19.80 3.84
CA ARG A 30 -4.78 20.63 3.22
C ARG A 30 -5.41 19.93 2.01
N MET A 31 -4.60 19.32 1.15
CA MET A 31 -5.10 18.57 0.00
C MET A 31 -5.93 17.36 0.46
N PHE A 32 -5.45 16.62 1.45
CA PHE A 32 -6.18 15.46 2.01
C PHE A 32 -7.55 15.87 2.55
N SER A 33 -7.59 16.89 3.41
CA SER A 33 -8.85 17.40 3.98
C SER A 33 -9.80 17.91 2.90
N ALA A 34 -9.28 18.62 1.89
CA ALA A 34 -10.07 19.10 0.76
C ALA A 34 -10.66 17.96 -0.07
N VAL A 35 -9.90 16.90 -0.32
CA VAL A 35 -10.36 15.70 -1.06
C VAL A 35 -11.45 14.98 -0.27
N ILE A 36 -11.26 14.77 1.04
CA ILE A 36 -12.27 14.14 1.89
C ILE A 36 -13.57 14.95 1.93
N TRP A 37 -13.47 16.27 2.13
CA TRP A 37 -14.65 17.15 2.17
C TRP A 37 -15.45 17.09 0.84
N ARG A 38 -14.74 17.04 -0.29
CA ARG A 38 -15.35 16.98 -1.63
C ARG A 38 -15.83 15.59 -2.04
N SER A 39 -15.47 14.55 -1.29
CA SER A 39 -15.87 13.15 -1.56
C SER A 39 -17.38 12.92 -1.51
N GLY A 40 -18.15 13.81 -0.87
CA GLY A 40 -19.62 13.76 -0.89
C GLY A 40 -20.24 13.78 -2.31
N PHE A 41 -19.53 14.35 -3.29
CA PHE A 41 -19.94 14.33 -4.69
C PHE A 41 -19.96 12.91 -5.29
N LEU A 42 -19.11 12.00 -4.79
CA LEU A 42 -18.99 10.63 -5.31
C LEU A 42 -20.22 9.77 -5.03
N LEU A 43 -20.96 10.05 -3.94
CA LEU A 43 -22.21 9.36 -3.62
C LEU A 43 -23.25 9.53 -4.73
N LYS A 44 -23.21 10.66 -5.47
CA LYS A 44 -24.09 10.92 -6.60
C LYS A 44 -23.60 10.28 -7.91
N ARG A 45 -22.34 9.84 -7.98
CA ARG A 45 -21.72 9.30 -9.20
C ARG A 45 -20.80 8.10 -8.91
N PRO A 46 -21.33 6.96 -8.41
CA PRO A 46 -20.53 5.80 -8.02
C PRO A 46 -19.75 5.17 -9.19
N ARG A 47 -20.23 5.37 -10.41
CA ARG A 47 -19.59 4.85 -11.63
C ARG A 47 -18.15 5.37 -11.79
N LEU A 48 -17.86 6.61 -11.37
CA LEU A 48 -16.50 7.15 -11.43
C LEU A 48 -15.51 6.37 -10.53
N VAL A 49 -15.99 5.88 -9.40
CA VAL A 49 -15.19 5.07 -8.48
C VAL A 49 -15.03 3.66 -9.02
N SER A 50 -16.13 3.04 -9.55
CA SER A 50 -16.06 1.68 -10.09
C SER A 50 -15.11 1.57 -11.27
N ASP A 51 -15.11 2.53 -12.19
CA ASP A 51 -14.20 2.55 -13.33
C ASP A 51 -12.73 2.64 -12.87
N GLN A 52 -12.47 3.42 -11.82
CA GLN A 52 -11.12 3.52 -11.23
C GLN A 52 -10.73 2.27 -10.45
N ILE A 53 -11.66 1.60 -9.74
CA ILE A 53 -11.40 0.32 -9.08
C ILE A 53 -10.99 -0.73 -10.11
N LEU A 54 -11.70 -0.82 -11.23
CA LEU A 54 -11.36 -1.73 -12.32
C LEU A 54 -9.98 -1.41 -12.91
N PHE A 55 -9.66 -0.14 -13.12
CA PHE A 55 -8.36 0.27 -13.65
C PHE A 55 -7.23 -0.06 -12.70
N VAL A 56 -7.33 0.33 -11.43
CA VAL A 56 -6.29 0.15 -10.43
C VAL A 56 -6.19 -1.31 -9.97
N GLY A 57 -7.33 -1.95 -9.71
CA GLY A 57 -7.42 -3.31 -9.18
C GLY A 57 -7.05 -4.37 -10.21
N ASN A 58 -7.72 -4.37 -11.36
CA ASN A 58 -7.54 -5.42 -12.37
C ASN A 58 -6.11 -5.51 -12.89
N HIS A 59 -5.50 -4.38 -13.17
CA HIS A 59 -4.11 -4.39 -13.64
C HIS A 59 -3.09 -4.77 -12.56
N SER A 60 -3.42 -4.65 -11.27
CA SER A 60 -2.56 -5.07 -10.15
C SER A 60 -2.79 -6.53 -9.75
N PHE A 61 -3.93 -7.11 -10.13
CA PHE A 61 -4.35 -8.44 -9.71
C PHE A 61 -3.31 -9.53 -10.04
N VAL A 62 -2.86 -9.59 -11.29
CA VAL A 62 -1.96 -10.67 -11.74
C VAL A 62 -0.63 -10.65 -10.99
N ILE A 63 -0.01 -9.47 -10.87
CA ILE A 63 1.28 -9.36 -10.17
C ILE A 63 1.15 -9.72 -8.68
N ILE A 64 0.05 -9.31 -8.06
CA ILE A 64 -0.22 -9.58 -6.64
C ILE A 64 -0.51 -11.05 -6.41
N ALA A 65 -1.34 -11.69 -7.25
CA ALA A 65 -1.66 -13.10 -7.14
C ALA A 65 -0.42 -14.00 -7.36
N VAL A 66 0.36 -13.73 -8.41
CA VAL A 66 1.60 -14.48 -8.69
C VAL A 66 2.62 -14.29 -7.58
N SER A 67 2.79 -13.06 -7.08
CA SER A 67 3.71 -12.80 -5.96
C SER A 67 3.24 -13.48 -4.68
N GLY A 68 1.94 -13.49 -4.39
CA GLY A 68 1.36 -14.22 -3.25
C GLY A 68 1.67 -15.71 -3.31
N LEU A 69 1.53 -16.32 -4.50
CA LEU A 69 1.84 -17.74 -4.72
C LEU A 69 3.31 -18.04 -4.38
N PHE A 70 4.25 -17.28 -4.92
CA PHE A 70 5.68 -17.50 -4.66
C PHE A 70 6.07 -17.22 -3.20
N VAL A 71 5.51 -16.20 -2.57
CA VAL A 71 5.72 -15.97 -1.14
C VAL A 71 5.17 -17.12 -0.32
N GLY A 72 4.00 -17.66 -0.68
CA GLY A 72 3.44 -18.86 -0.08
C GLY A 72 4.36 -20.08 -0.23
N PHE A 73 4.96 -20.28 -1.40
CA PHE A 73 5.94 -21.37 -1.62
C PHE A 73 7.14 -21.23 -0.68
N VAL A 74 7.70 -20.04 -0.59
CA VAL A 74 8.86 -19.77 0.29
C VAL A 74 8.49 -19.99 1.76
N LEU A 75 7.33 -19.50 2.20
CA LEU A 75 6.85 -19.67 3.58
C LEU A 75 6.58 -21.15 3.89
N GLY A 76 6.00 -21.89 2.96
CA GLY A 76 5.78 -23.33 3.11
C GLY A 76 7.10 -24.09 3.28
N LEU A 77 8.08 -23.80 2.42
CA LEU A 77 9.40 -24.43 2.48
C LEU A 77 10.16 -24.06 3.75
N GLN A 78 10.33 -22.77 4.01
CA GLN A 78 11.12 -22.28 5.13
C GLN A 78 10.44 -22.53 6.47
N GLY A 79 9.10 -22.41 6.51
CA GLY A 79 8.29 -22.74 7.67
C GLY A 79 8.45 -24.20 8.06
N TYR A 80 8.39 -25.12 7.11
CA TYR A 80 8.63 -26.54 7.36
C TYR A 80 10.01 -26.81 7.95
N TYR A 81 11.08 -26.32 7.35
CA TYR A 81 12.45 -26.54 7.87
C TYR A 81 12.65 -25.96 9.26
N THR A 82 11.97 -24.87 9.57
CA THR A 82 12.03 -24.27 10.90
C THR A 82 11.27 -25.12 11.93
N LEU A 83 10.03 -25.51 11.62
CA LEU A 83 9.16 -26.27 12.51
C LEU A 83 9.66 -27.70 12.72
N ASN A 84 10.24 -28.34 11.70
CA ASN A 84 10.79 -29.68 11.79
C ASN A 84 11.93 -29.78 12.82
N ARG A 85 12.73 -28.70 13.00
CA ARG A 85 13.77 -28.67 14.05
C ARG A 85 13.20 -28.77 15.47
N TYR A 86 11.94 -28.38 15.64
CA TYR A 86 11.24 -28.41 16.94
C TYR A 86 10.20 -29.56 17.04
N GLY A 87 10.13 -30.44 16.04
CA GLY A 87 9.16 -31.53 15.99
C GLY A 87 7.69 -31.06 15.89
N SER A 88 7.47 -29.87 15.33
CA SER A 88 6.15 -29.21 15.28
C SER A 88 5.67 -28.98 13.84
N GLU A 89 6.08 -29.81 12.91
CA GLU A 89 5.78 -29.71 11.45
C GLU A 89 4.29 -29.64 11.11
N GLN A 90 3.44 -30.21 11.97
CA GLN A 90 1.98 -30.16 11.83
C GLN A 90 1.41 -28.74 11.94
N ALA A 91 2.14 -27.81 12.62
CA ALA A 91 1.74 -26.42 12.76
C ALA A 91 2.06 -25.54 11.54
N LEU A 92 2.54 -26.14 10.43
CA LEU A 92 2.90 -25.40 9.22
C LEU A 92 1.76 -24.56 8.65
N GLY A 93 0.55 -25.13 8.59
CA GLY A 93 -0.64 -24.41 8.11
C GLY A 93 -0.95 -23.16 8.91
N LEU A 94 -0.86 -23.26 10.24
CA LEU A 94 -1.06 -22.14 11.15
C LEU A 94 0.00 -21.05 10.96
N LEU A 95 1.29 -21.43 10.87
CA LEU A 95 2.39 -20.49 10.66
C LEU A 95 2.21 -19.72 9.35
N VAL A 96 1.92 -20.42 8.25
CA VAL A 96 1.71 -19.80 6.93
C VAL A 96 0.53 -18.83 6.97
N ALA A 97 -0.61 -19.28 7.53
CA ALA A 97 -1.80 -18.45 7.60
C ALA A 97 -1.60 -17.19 8.45
N LEU A 98 -1.08 -17.30 9.67
CA LEU A 98 -0.84 -16.15 10.54
C LEU A 98 0.18 -15.17 9.97
N SER A 99 1.28 -15.68 9.40
CA SER A 99 2.29 -14.82 8.78
C SER A 99 1.72 -14.01 7.61
N LEU A 100 0.87 -14.64 6.79
CA LEU A 100 0.26 -13.96 5.64
C LEU A 100 -0.86 -13.02 6.06
N THR A 101 -1.74 -13.42 6.96
CA THR A 101 -2.90 -12.60 7.34
C THR A 101 -2.52 -11.36 8.15
N ARG A 102 -1.62 -11.53 9.14
CA ARG A 102 -1.28 -10.47 10.09
C ARG A 102 -0.28 -9.47 9.54
N GLU A 103 0.71 -9.92 8.76
CA GLU A 103 1.87 -9.11 8.39
C GLU A 103 2.14 -9.08 6.89
N LEU A 104 2.57 -10.21 6.32
CA LEU A 104 3.13 -10.23 4.96
C LEU A 104 2.10 -9.90 3.89
N GLY A 105 0.84 -10.33 4.05
CA GLY A 105 -0.23 -10.06 3.09
C GLY A 105 -0.44 -8.57 2.87
N PRO A 106 -0.81 -7.82 3.91
CA PRO A 106 -1.01 -6.37 3.80
C PRO A 106 0.25 -5.61 3.34
N VAL A 107 1.42 -5.90 3.93
CA VAL A 107 2.66 -5.16 3.66
C VAL A 107 3.16 -5.39 2.24
N ILE A 108 3.31 -6.65 1.82
CA ILE A 108 3.85 -6.95 0.47
C ILE A 108 2.88 -6.45 -0.59
N THR A 109 1.57 -6.63 -0.38
CA THR A 109 0.57 -6.08 -1.30
C THR A 109 0.69 -4.56 -1.40
N ALA A 110 0.90 -3.85 -0.29
CA ALA A 110 1.06 -2.40 -0.30
C ALA A 110 2.31 -1.95 -1.06
N LEU A 111 3.44 -2.66 -0.90
CA LEU A 111 4.67 -2.36 -1.63
C LEU A 111 4.52 -2.59 -3.14
N LEU A 112 3.90 -3.70 -3.54
CA LEU A 112 3.61 -4.01 -4.95
C LEU A 112 2.61 -3.01 -5.54
N PHE A 113 1.59 -2.65 -4.77
CA PHE A 113 0.60 -1.65 -5.16
C PHE A 113 1.25 -0.26 -5.33
N ALA A 114 2.14 0.15 -4.44
CA ALA A 114 2.90 1.39 -4.56
C ALA A 114 3.77 1.41 -5.83
N GLY A 115 4.46 0.30 -6.11
CA GLY A 115 5.33 0.16 -7.28
C GLY A 115 4.56 0.18 -8.60
N ARG A 116 3.36 -0.37 -8.66
CA ARG A 116 2.59 -0.49 -9.90
C ARG A 116 1.46 0.54 -9.99
N ALA A 117 0.49 0.51 -9.08
CA ALA A 117 -0.66 1.39 -9.11
C ALA A 117 -0.28 2.82 -8.69
N GLY A 118 0.56 2.96 -7.67
CA GLY A 118 1.04 4.25 -7.20
C GLY A 118 1.78 5.01 -8.28
N THR A 119 2.71 4.38 -8.97
CA THR A 119 3.43 5.01 -10.10
C THR A 119 2.52 5.38 -11.26
N SER A 120 1.56 4.51 -11.60
CA SER A 120 0.59 4.77 -12.66
C SER A 120 -0.29 5.98 -12.34
N LEU A 121 -0.83 6.06 -11.12
CA LEU A 121 -1.64 7.19 -10.66
C LEU A 121 -0.83 8.50 -10.65
N THR A 122 0.42 8.45 -10.16
CA THR A 122 1.31 9.62 -10.15
C THR A 122 1.61 10.11 -11.57
N ALA A 123 1.92 9.19 -12.47
CA ALA A 123 2.22 9.52 -13.86
C ALA A 123 1.00 10.11 -14.58
N GLU A 124 -0.17 9.50 -14.40
CA GLU A 124 -1.42 9.96 -15.02
C GLU A 124 -1.76 11.40 -14.60
N ILE A 125 -1.72 11.71 -13.29
CA ILE A 125 -2.02 13.05 -12.80
C ILE A 125 -0.93 14.03 -13.21
N GLY A 126 0.34 13.64 -13.15
CA GLY A 126 1.46 14.46 -13.61
C GLY A 126 1.36 14.81 -15.10
N LEU A 127 0.94 13.86 -15.94
CA LEU A 127 0.70 14.09 -17.36
C LEU A 127 -0.52 14.98 -17.61
N MET A 128 -1.62 14.80 -16.86
CA MET A 128 -2.79 15.69 -16.92
C MET A 128 -2.40 17.13 -16.56
N LYS A 129 -1.51 17.30 -15.59
CA LYS A 129 -0.97 18.62 -15.22
C LYS A 129 -0.07 19.19 -16.33
N ALA A 130 0.85 18.38 -16.86
CA ALA A 130 1.75 18.81 -17.93
C ALA A 130 1.01 19.17 -19.24
N GLY A 131 -0.11 18.51 -19.51
CA GLY A 131 -0.99 18.81 -20.64
C GLY A 131 -2.06 19.88 -20.35
N GLU A 132 -1.93 20.64 -19.25
CA GLU A 132 -2.84 21.71 -18.82
C GLU A 132 -4.29 21.29 -18.62
N GLN A 133 -4.57 20.00 -18.58
CA GLN A 133 -5.95 19.46 -18.45
C GLN A 133 -6.58 19.85 -17.12
N LEU A 134 -5.80 19.87 -16.02
CA LEU A 134 -6.31 20.28 -14.71
C LEU A 134 -6.69 21.75 -14.69
N SER A 135 -5.85 22.64 -15.27
CA SER A 135 -6.12 24.06 -15.39
C SER A 135 -7.32 24.35 -16.30
N ALA A 136 -7.45 23.60 -17.42
CA ALA A 136 -8.59 23.70 -18.30
C ALA A 136 -9.90 23.33 -17.60
N MET A 137 -9.89 22.32 -16.70
CA MET A 137 -11.04 21.97 -15.88
C MET A 137 -11.43 23.12 -14.93
N GLU A 138 -10.46 23.77 -14.29
CA GLU A 138 -10.70 24.92 -13.41
C GLU A 138 -11.31 26.11 -14.16
N MET A 139 -10.83 26.38 -15.38
CA MET A 139 -11.42 27.43 -16.24
C MET A 139 -12.87 27.13 -16.64
N MET A 140 -13.24 25.85 -16.72
CA MET A 140 -14.61 25.41 -16.96
C MET A 140 -15.46 25.32 -15.68
N ALA A 141 -14.98 25.84 -14.54
CA ALA A 141 -15.60 25.74 -13.23
C ALA A 141 -15.82 24.28 -12.75
N VAL A 142 -15.00 23.34 -13.21
CA VAL A 142 -14.97 21.95 -12.76
C VAL A 142 -13.83 21.77 -11.78
N ASP A 143 -14.13 21.36 -10.55
CA ASP A 143 -13.13 21.12 -9.51
C ASP A 143 -12.33 19.82 -9.80
N PRO A 144 -11.01 19.91 -10.09
CA PRO A 144 -10.18 18.75 -10.38
C PRO A 144 -10.04 17.80 -9.17
N LEU A 145 -10.05 18.35 -7.94
CA LEU A 145 -9.95 17.52 -6.73
C LEU A 145 -11.18 16.62 -6.58
N ALA A 146 -12.37 17.15 -6.85
CA ALA A 146 -13.61 16.37 -6.76
C ALA A 146 -13.77 15.38 -7.93
N ARG A 147 -13.35 15.77 -9.14
CA ARG A 147 -13.61 15.00 -10.36
C ARG A 147 -12.53 13.97 -10.68
N VAL A 148 -11.26 14.26 -10.34
CA VAL A 148 -10.10 13.44 -10.72
C VAL A 148 -9.48 12.77 -9.51
N ILE A 149 -9.19 13.52 -8.46
CA ILE A 149 -8.42 13.02 -7.31
C ILE A 149 -9.27 12.15 -6.39
N ALA A 150 -10.45 12.63 -5.99
CA ALA A 150 -11.29 11.92 -5.04
C ALA A 150 -11.73 10.51 -5.50
N PRO A 151 -12.17 10.29 -6.76
CA PRO A 151 -12.51 8.93 -7.22
C PRO A 151 -11.32 7.96 -7.17
N ARG A 152 -10.12 8.44 -7.51
CA ARG A 152 -8.89 7.64 -7.48
C ARG A 152 -8.46 7.29 -6.05
N LEU A 153 -8.63 8.23 -5.11
CA LEU A 153 -8.35 7.97 -3.69
C LEU A 153 -9.24 6.83 -3.16
N TRP A 154 -10.55 6.92 -3.38
CA TRP A 154 -11.48 5.89 -2.92
C TRP A 154 -11.29 4.56 -3.64
N ALA A 155 -10.97 4.59 -4.92
CA ALA A 155 -10.65 3.38 -5.66
C ALA A 155 -9.44 2.66 -5.06
N GLY A 156 -8.38 3.36 -4.71
CA GLY A 156 -7.21 2.77 -4.06
C GLY A 156 -7.52 2.21 -2.67
N ILE A 157 -8.28 2.96 -1.86
CA ILE A 157 -8.71 2.52 -0.51
C ILE A 157 -9.54 1.22 -0.57
N ILE A 158 -10.40 1.08 -1.57
CA ILE A 158 -11.24 -0.11 -1.72
C ILE A 158 -10.48 -1.27 -2.37
N SER A 159 -9.65 -0.99 -3.36
CA SER A 159 -8.90 -2.04 -4.08
C SER A 159 -7.83 -2.70 -3.20
N MET A 160 -7.22 -1.94 -2.31
CA MET A 160 -6.08 -2.42 -1.51
C MET A 160 -6.45 -3.59 -0.57
N PRO A 161 -7.52 -3.54 0.24
CA PRO A 161 -7.94 -4.66 1.08
C PRO A 161 -8.32 -5.91 0.27
N ILE A 162 -8.98 -5.72 -0.88
CA ILE A 162 -9.36 -6.81 -1.78
C ILE A 162 -8.10 -7.52 -2.31
N LEU A 163 -7.13 -6.74 -2.77
CA LEU A 163 -5.86 -7.28 -3.30
C LEU A 163 -5.04 -7.96 -2.20
N ALA A 164 -5.02 -7.43 -0.98
CA ALA A 164 -4.36 -8.05 0.17
C ALA A 164 -4.99 -9.38 0.57
N THR A 165 -6.32 -9.46 0.53
CA THR A 165 -7.05 -10.71 0.78
C THR A 165 -6.74 -11.76 -0.30
N ILE A 166 -6.69 -11.35 -1.57
CA ILE A 166 -6.33 -12.23 -2.68
C ILE A 166 -4.88 -12.74 -2.52
N PHE A 167 -3.94 -11.83 -2.20
CA PHE A 167 -2.54 -12.21 -1.94
C PHE A 167 -2.45 -13.27 -0.84
N THR A 168 -3.13 -13.04 0.29
CA THR A 168 -3.16 -13.96 1.42
C THR A 168 -3.77 -15.31 1.05
N ALA A 169 -4.92 -15.31 0.37
CA ALA A 169 -5.59 -16.55 -0.03
C ALA A 169 -4.72 -17.39 -0.99
N VAL A 170 -4.16 -16.73 -2.02
CA VAL A 170 -3.26 -17.40 -2.98
C VAL A 170 -1.96 -17.85 -2.30
N GLY A 171 -1.44 -17.06 -1.35
CA GLY A 171 -0.26 -17.42 -0.58
C GLY A 171 -0.47 -18.64 0.32
N VAL A 172 -1.63 -18.76 0.96
CA VAL A 172 -1.99 -19.96 1.73
C VAL A 172 -2.06 -21.20 0.83
N ILE A 173 -2.67 -21.08 -0.36
CA ILE A 173 -2.69 -22.16 -1.36
C ILE A 173 -1.27 -22.53 -1.79
N GLY A 174 -0.39 -21.54 -1.99
CA GLY A 174 1.03 -21.76 -2.27
C GLY A 174 1.74 -22.54 -1.16
N GLY A 175 1.55 -22.13 0.09
CA GLY A 175 2.10 -22.82 1.26
C GLY A 175 1.60 -24.25 1.39
N TYR A 176 0.31 -24.47 1.13
CA TYR A 176 -0.28 -25.81 1.06
C TYR A 176 0.38 -26.67 -0.01
N PHE A 177 0.53 -26.12 -1.22
CA PHE A 177 1.10 -26.88 -2.36
C PHE A 177 2.53 -27.34 -2.09
N VAL A 178 3.33 -26.54 -1.41
CA VAL A 178 4.69 -26.96 -1.02
C VAL A 178 4.68 -27.87 0.20
N GLY A 179 3.91 -27.52 1.23
CA GLY A 179 3.92 -28.26 2.51
C GLY A 179 3.35 -29.66 2.39
N VAL A 180 2.24 -29.84 1.68
CA VAL A 180 1.53 -31.12 1.63
C VAL A 180 2.02 -32.02 0.50
N PRO A 181 1.80 -31.71 -0.81
CA PRO A 181 2.17 -32.66 -1.86
C PRO A 181 3.67 -32.76 -2.13
N LEU A 182 4.46 -31.72 -1.83
CA LEU A 182 5.89 -31.73 -2.13
C LEU A 182 6.73 -32.25 -0.95
N ILE A 183 6.39 -31.84 0.28
CA ILE A 183 7.17 -32.19 1.48
C ILE A 183 6.55 -33.37 2.23
N GLY A 184 5.23 -33.58 2.16
CA GLY A 184 4.54 -34.72 2.78
C GLY A 184 3.95 -34.44 4.17
N VAL A 185 3.72 -33.17 4.52
CA VAL A 185 2.96 -32.82 5.73
C VAL A 185 1.52 -33.31 5.60
N ASP A 186 0.93 -33.83 6.67
CA ASP A 186 -0.46 -34.30 6.64
C ASP A 186 -1.43 -33.16 6.28
N SER A 187 -2.24 -33.39 5.25
CA SER A 187 -3.21 -32.40 4.78
C SER A 187 -4.29 -32.06 5.82
N GLY A 188 -4.70 -33.08 6.61
CA GLY A 188 -5.67 -32.90 7.67
C GLY A 188 -5.12 -31.99 8.78
N ALA A 189 -3.87 -32.23 9.19
CA ALA A 189 -3.17 -31.39 10.17
C ALA A 189 -3.00 -29.97 9.68
N PHE A 190 -2.62 -29.75 8.40
CA PHE A 190 -2.45 -28.42 7.82
C PHE A 190 -3.70 -27.56 7.95
N TRP A 191 -4.87 -28.10 7.54
CA TRP A 191 -6.13 -27.36 7.56
C TRP A 191 -6.72 -27.24 8.97
N SER A 192 -6.67 -28.30 9.78
CA SER A 192 -7.25 -28.30 11.14
C SER A 192 -6.51 -27.35 12.07
N GLN A 193 -5.18 -27.32 12.04
CA GLN A 193 -4.36 -26.38 12.81
C GLN A 193 -4.61 -24.93 12.39
N MET A 194 -4.73 -24.69 11.08
CA MET A 194 -5.06 -23.36 10.57
C MET A 194 -6.45 -22.91 11.03
N GLN A 195 -7.48 -23.76 10.91
CA GLN A 195 -8.85 -23.43 11.32
C GLN A 195 -9.00 -23.24 12.83
N GLY A 196 -8.27 -24.03 13.62
CA GLY A 196 -8.31 -23.93 15.08
C GLY A 196 -7.51 -22.77 15.66
N GLY A 197 -6.50 -22.28 14.94
CA GLY A 197 -5.55 -21.29 15.46
C GLY A 197 -5.64 -19.89 14.82
N VAL A 198 -6.43 -19.70 13.75
CA VAL A 198 -6.66 -18.39 13.14
C VAL A 198 -8.00 -17.83 13.62
N ASP A 199 -7.96 -16.71 14.31
CA ASP A 199 -9.15 -15.98 14.73
C ASP A 199 -9.59 -15.00 13.61
N LEU A 200 -10.86 -15.14 13.18
CA LEU A 200 -11.43 -14.32 12.12
C LEU A 200 -11.45 -12.83 12.46
N PHE A 201 -11.75 -12.47 13.70
CA PHE A 201 -11.86 -11.06 14.08
C PHE A 201 -10.51 -10.44 14.42
N SER A 202 -9.66 -11.12 15.18
CA SER A 202 -8.37 -10.56 15.58
C SER A 202 -7.32 -10.67 14.47
N ASP A 203 -7.24 -11.77 13.71
CA ASP A 203 -6.18 -11.95 12.73
C ASP A 203 -6.54 -11.38 11.37
N ILE A 204 -7.68 -11.79 10.81
CA ILE A 204 -8.12 -11.28 9.50
C ILE A 204 -8.57 -9.82 9.61
N GLY A 205 -9.27 -9.46 10.71
CA GLY A 205 -9.69 -8.09 10.96
C GLY A 205 -8.52 -7.11 11.05
N ASN A 206 -7.47 -7.47 11.79
CA ASN A 206 -6.25 -6.64 11.89
C ASN A 206 -5.54 -6.50 10.55
N GLY A 207 -5.42 -7.57 9.77
CA GLY A 207 -4.87 -7.52 8.42
C GLY A 207 -5.68 -6.62 7.48
N LEU A 208 -7.02 -6.66 7.60
CA LEU A 208 -7.91 -5.82 6.82
C LEU A 208 -7.76 -4.33 7.20
N ILE A 209 -7.70 -4.01 8.49
CA ILE A 209 -7.48 -2.64 8.98
C ILE A 209 -6.12 -2.11 8.48
N LYS A 210 -5.05 -2.90 8.61
CA LYS A 210 -3.72 -2.54 8.08
C LYS A 210 -3.81 -2.24 6.58
N SER A 211 -4.45 -3.09 5.79
CA SER A 211 -4.56 -2.91 4.34
C SER A 211 -5.36 -1.66 3.95
N ILE A 212 -6.39 -1.28 4.72
CA ILE A 212 -7.12 -0.02 4.51
C ILE A 212 -6.22 1.18 4.79
N VAL A 213 -5.49 1.18 5.91
CA VAL A 213 -4.57 2.27 6.27
C VAL A 213 -3.46 2.42 5.23
N PHE A 214 -2.88 1.31 4.77
CA PHE A 214 -1.89 1.32 3.69
C PHE A 214 -2.49 1.82 2.37
N GLY A 215 -3.73 1.42 2.05
CA GLY A 215 -4.47 1.91 0.89
C GLY A 215 -4.64 3.43 0.91
N ILE A 216 -5.01 4.00 2.05
CA ILE A 216 -5.09 5.46 2.24
C ILE A 216 -3.72 6.10 2.04
N ALA A 217 -2.69 5.60 2.72
CA ALA A 217 -1.35 6.18 2.69
C ALA A 217 -0.74 6.14 1.29
N VAL A 218 -0.67 4.97 0.66
CA VAL A 218 -0.04 4.78 -0.65
C VAL A 218 -0.77 5.56 -1.74
N THR A 219 -2.10 5.47 -1.78
CA THR A 219 -2.89 6.16 -2.81
C THR A 219 -2.80 7.66 -2.64
N PHE A 220 -2.90 8.17 -1.41
CA PHE A 220 -2.77 9.61 -1.16
C PHE A 220 -1.38 10.13 -1.53
N ILE A 221 -0.31 9.43 -1.15
CA ILE A 221 1.07 9.81 -1.54
C ILE A 221 1.20 9.88 -3.06
N ALA A 222 0.68 8.87 -3.78
CA ALA A 222 0.71 8.83 -5.23
C ALA A 222 0.00 10.03 -5.88
N LEU A 223 -1.21 10.33 -5.41
CA LEU A 223 -2.01 11.44 -5.90
C LEU A 223 -1.37 12.79 -5.59
N TYR A 224 -0.80 12.95 -4.39
CA TYR A 224 -0.11 14.17 -3.97
C TYR A 224 1.17 14.40 -4.80
N GLN A 225 2.00 13.37 -4.97
CA GLN A 225 3.22 13.49 -5.78
C GLN A 225 2.92 13.80 -7.24
N GLY A 226 1.86 13.22 -7.81
CA GLY A 226 1.41 13.53 -9.16
C GLY A 226 0.90 14.97 -9.31
N TYR A 227 0.12 15.43 -8.34
CA TYR A 227 -0.41 16.80 -8.33
C TYR A 227 0.67 17.87 -8.13
N GLU A 228 1.69 17.60 -7.30
CA GLU A 228 2.83 18.48 -7.07
C GLU A 228 3.95 18.34 -8.13
N ALA A 229 3.86 17.37 -9.04
CA ALA A 229 4.88 17.16 -10.07
C ALA A 229 5.11 18.44 -10.90
N ARG A 230 6.35 18.67 -11.29
CA ARG A 230 6.66 19.70 -12.28
C ARG A 230 6.04 19.30 -13.62
N PRO A 231 5.44 20.23 -14.39
CA PRO A 231 4.76 19.92 -15.65
C PRO A 231 5.76 19.65 -16.79
N THR A 232 6.69 18.74 -16.57
CA THR A 232 7.71 18.31 -17.53
C THR A 232 7.85 16.78 -17.46
N PRO A 233 8.27 16.11 -18.56
CA PRO A 233 8.49 14.66 -18.54
C PRO A 233 9.45 14.20 -17.43
N GLU A 234 10.54 14.95 -17.21
CA GLU A 234 11.50 14.67 -16.15
C GLU A 234 10.86 14.84 -14.76
N GLY A 235 10.01 15.86 -14.59
CA GLY A 235 9.30 16.11 -13.34
C GLY A 235 8.33 14.98 -12.99
N VAL A 236 7.62 14.46 -13.99
CA VAL A 236 6.72 13.29 -13.81
C VAL A 236 7.52 12.04 -13.47
N SER A 237 8.64 11.78 -14.16
CA SER A 237 9.52 10.65 -13.88
C SER A 237 10.09 10.70 -12.45
N GLN A 238 10.55 11.89 -12.00
CA GLN A 238 11.00 12.06 -10.62
C GLN A 238 9.88 11.87 -9.59
N ALA A 239 8.66 12.33 -9.90
CA ALA A 239 7.51 12.16 -9.03
C ALA A 239 7.13 10.68 -8.85
N THR A 240 7.16 9.88 -9.92
CA THR A 240 6.90 8.43 -9.84
C THR A 240 7.92 7.70 -8.98
N THR A 241 9.20 8.02 -9.13
CA THR A 241 10.26 7.45 -8.28
C THR A 241 10.07 7.84 -6.81
N ARG A 242 9.78 9.12 -6.53
CA ARG A 242 9.51 9.59 -5.17
C ARG A 242 8.28 8.91 -4.56
N THR A 243 7.24 8.67 -5.35
CA THR A 243 6.04 7.97 -4.91
C THR A 243 6.38 6.60 -4.36
N VAL A 244 7.16 5.80 -5.08
CA VAL A 244 7.54 4.45 -4.62
C VAL A 244 8.35 4.53 -3.32
N VAL A 245 9.38 5.38 -3.27
CA VAL A 245 10.25 5.49 -2.10
C VAL A 245 9.48 5.96 -0.86
N ILE A 246 8.70 7.04 -0.99
CA ILE A 246 7.95 7.60 0.15
C ILE A 246 6.86 6.63 0.60
N SER A 247 6.13 6.02 -0.34
CA SER A 247 5.08 5.04 -0.02
C SER A 247 5.66 3.81 0.67
N SER A 248 6.78 3.27 0.20
CA SER A 248 7.42 2.10 0.83
C SER A 248 7.88 2.40 2.26
N LEU A 249 8.51 3.56 2.48
CA LEU A 249 8.91 3.97 3.83
C LEU A 249 7.69 4.22 4.73
N ALA A 250 6.64 4.84 4.21
CA ALA A 250 5.41 5.08 4.94
C ALA A 250 4.71 3.77 5.33
N VAL A 251 4.64 2.79 4.41
CA VAL A 251 4.06 1.47 4.69
C VAL A 251 4.83 0.76 5.81
N LEU A 252 6.17 0.71 5.74
CA LEU A 252 6.98 0.06 6.76
C LEU A 252 6.87 0.74 8.14
N ALA A 253 6.84 2.08 8.15
CA ALA A 253 6.67 2.82 9.40
C ALA A 253 5.26 2.63 10.00
N LEU A 254 4.22 2.68 9.17
CA LEU A 254 2.84 2.44 9.59
C LEU A 254 2.63 0.99 10.04
N ASP A 255 3.26 0.02 9.37
CA ASP A 255 3.17 -1.38 9.76
C ASP A 255 3.70 -1.59 11.17
N PHE A 256 4.90 -1.08 11.46
CA PHE A 256 5.46 -1.15 12.80
C PHE A 256 4.55 -0.52 13.85
N LEU A 257 4.00 0.68 13.57
CA LEU A 257 3.12 1.37 14.50
C LEU A 257 1.80 0.61 14.73
N LEU A 258 1.19 0.11 13.66
CA LEU A 258 -0.07 -0.64 13.75
C LEU A 258 0.14 -1.98 14.47
N THR A 259 1.22 -2.69 14.16
CA THR A 259 1.58 -3.93 14.85
C THR A 259 1.79 -3.69 16.34
N ALA A 260 2.56 -2.66 16.71
CA ALA A 260 2.78 -2.30 18.10
C ALA A 260 1.48 -1.96 18.84
N MET A 261 0.54 -1.26 18.19
CA MET A 261 -0.75 -0.91 18.78
C MET A 261 -1.71 -2.12 18.89
N MET A 262 -1.69 -3.03 17.92
CA MET A 262 -2.61 -4.17 17.86
C MET A 262 -2.19 -5.34 18.77
N PHE A 263 -0.91 -5.48 19.06
CA PHE A 263 -0.37 -6.57 19.89
C PHE A 263 0.12 -6.11 21.28
N SER A 264 -0.10 -4.84 21.64
CA SER A 264 0.30 -4.30 22.94
C SER A 264 -0.75 -4.54 24.05
N ASN A 265 -1.82 -5.31 23.77
CA ASN A 265 -2.86 -5.67 24.73
C ASN A 265 -2.79 -7.14 25.11
#